data_c628f368a92a75ef6875cbb384e22815
#
_entry.id   c628f368a92a75ef6875cbb384e22815
#
_cell.length_a   1.000
_cell.length_b   1.000
_cell.length_c   1.000
_cell.angle_alpha   90.00
_cell.angle_beta   90.00
_cell.angle_gamma   90.00
#
_symmetry.space_group_name_H-M   'P 1'
#
loop_
_entity.id
_entity.type
_entity.pdbx_description
1 polymer ?
#
loop_
_entity_poly.entity_id
_entity_poly.type
_entity_poly.pdbx_seq_one_letter_code
_entity_poly.pdbx_strand_id
1 'polypeptide(L)'
;AEVTPHHLMSNNEKIHTSDGEYKMYPPIRAEDDRQALSMGLKTGVIDIIATDHAPHPQETKTLSFKNSARGVVGLESAFAVLYSSNIFTLEELVAFMSTKPKEILHKLGYDISENSYCNWLEVEDIFVTRSIYKNSLFENSKVKIQKDISHV
;
A
#
# COMPACT_ATOMS: atom_id res chain seq x y z
N ALA A 1 -14.07 -6.62 3.52
CA ALA A 1 -13.71 -5.24 3.10
C ALA A 1 -12.20 -5.13 2.93
N GLU A 2 -11.73 -4.09 2.20
CA GLU A 2 -10.29 -3.86 1.97
C GLU A 2 -9.90 -2.42 2.27
N VAL A 3 -8.61 -2.21 2.53
CA VAL A 3 -8.01 -0.88 2.72
C VAL A 3 -6.68 -0.82 1.98
N THR A 4 -6.27 0.37 1.56
CA THR A 4 -5.02 0.55 0.82
C THR A 4 -3.88 1.02 1.71
N PRO A 5 -2.60 0.77 1.33
CA PRO A 5 -1.45 1.28 2.05
C PRO A 5 -1.45 2.80 2.20
N HIS A 6 -1.84 3.53 1.16
CA HIS A 6 -1.83 4.98 1.21
C HIS A 6 -2.89 5.57 2.15
N HIS A 7 -4.04 4.91 2.33
CA HIS A 7 -5.02 5.33 3.35
C HIS A 7 -4.61 4.98 4.78
N LEU A 8 -3.77 3.96 4.96
CA LEU A 8 -3.21 3.62 6.28
C LEU A 8 -2.05 4.52 6.70
N MET A 9 -1.34 5.10 5.73
CA MET A 9 -0.07 5.80 5.95
C MET A 9 -0.16 7.31 5.80
N SER A 10 -1.24 7.83 5.22
CA SER A 10 -1.42 9.26 4.94
C SER A 10 -2.70 9.81 5.54
N ASN A 11 -2.68 11.07 5.92
CA ASN A 11 -3.84 11.85 6.30
C ASN A 11 -3.86 13.19 5.53
N ASN A 12 -4.97 13.89 5.59
CA ASN A 12 -5.18 15.12 4.81
C ASN A 12 -4.47 16.35 5.39
N GLU A 13 -3.88 16.27 6.58
CA GLU A 13 -3.19 17.40 7.21
C GLU A 13 -1.95 17.84 6.44
N LYS A 14 -1.35 16.92 5.70
CA LYS A 14 -0.14 17.15 4.91
C LYS A 14 -0.44 17.46 3.44
N ILE A 15 -1.71 17.50 3.05
CA ILE A 15 -2.13 17.67 1.65
C ILE A 15 -2.45 19.13 1.39
N HIS A 16 -1.72 19.75 0.47
CA HIS A 16 -2.06 21.08 -0.03
C HIS A 16 -2.97 20.99 -1.27
N THR A 17 -3.79 22.00 -1.45
CA THR A 17 -4.80 22.04 -2.55
C THR A 17 -4.20 22.02 -3.96
N SER A 18 -2.90 22.26 -4.08
CA SER A 18 -2.15 22.17 -5.33
C SER A 18 -1.60 20.77 -5.62
N ASP A 19 -1.59 19.87 -4.62
CA ASP A 19 -0.86 18.60 -4.70
C ASP A 19 -1.68 17.51 -5.39
N GLY A 20 -1.73 17.54 -6.71
CA GLY A 20 -2.41 16.52 -7.51
C GLY A 20 -1.91 15.10 -7.28
N GLU A 21 -0.68 14.94 -6.77
CA GLU A 21 -0.10 13.65 -6.41
C GLU A 21 -0.92 12.90 -5.34
N TYR A 22 -1.54 13.64 -4.41
CA TYR A 22 -2.37 13.07 -3.34
C TYR A 22 -3.83 12.84 -3.75
N LYS A 23 -4.18 13.03 -5.02
CA LYS A 23 -5.54 12.79 -5.47
C LYS A 23 -5.83 11.30 -5.60
N MET A 24 -6.68 10.81 -4.70
CA MET A 24 -7.14 9.42 -4.60
C MET A 24 -8.66 9.35 -4.71
N TYR A 25 -9.15 8.14 -4.96
CA TYR A 25 -10.57 7.83 -4.82
C TYR A 25 -10.72 6.40 -4.26
N PRO A 26 -11.21 6.28 -3.03
CA PRO A 26 -11.67 7.31 -2.07
C PRO A 26 -10.58 8.32 -1.70
N PRO A 27 -10.96 9.54 -1.26
CA PRO A 27 -9.98 10.55 -0.88
C PRO A 27 -9.29 10.19 0.44
N ILE A 28 -8.04 10.64 0.60
CA ILE A 28 -7.34 10.59 1.89
C ILE A 28 -8.09 11.48 2.89
N ARG A 29 -8.33 10.95 4.08
CA ARG A 29 -9.16 11.56 5.10
C ARG A 29 -8.34 12.08 6.28
N ALA A 30 -9.01 12.48 7.36
CA ALA A 30 -8.40 12.96 8.58
C ALA A 30 -7.64 11.86 9.35
N GLU A 31 -6.87 12.26 10.33
CA GLU A 31 -6.08 11.32 11.16
C GLU A 31 -6.97 10.31 11.89
N ASP A 32 -8.12 10.76 12.42
CA ASP A 32 -9.06 9.87 13.10
C ASP A 32 -9.60 8.76 12.16
N ASP A 33 -9.88 9.10 10.90
CA ASP A 33 -10.28 8.12 9.88
C ASP A 33 -9.15 7.12 9.61
N ARG A 34 -7.89 7.60 9.50
CA ARG A 34 -6.73 6.74 9.30
C ARG A 34 -6.54 5.76 10.46
N GLN A 35 -6.69 6.23 11.70
CA GLN A 35 -6.62 5.37 12.89
C GLN A 35 -7.77 4.36 12.93
N ALA A 36 -8.97 4.77 12.56
CA ALA A 36 -10.12 3.88 12.47
C ALA A 36 -9.92 2.77 11.44
N LEU A 37 -9.30 3.05 10.29
CA LEU A 37 -8.95 2.04 9.29
C LEU A 37 -7.94 1.02 9.84
N SER A 38 -6.91 1.48 10.55
CA SER A 38 -5.91 0.59 11.17
C SER A 38 -6.57 -0.29 12.25
N MET A 39 -7.46 0.28 13.05
CA MET A 39 -8.22 -0.47 14.05
C MET A 39 -9.18 -1.46 13.37
N GLY A 40 -9.81 -1.08 12.26
CA GLY A 40 -10.69 -1.93 11.48
C GLY A 40 -10.01 -3.22 11.00
N LEU A 41 -8.76 -3.15 10.57
CA LEU A 41 -7.94 -4.33 10.25
C LEU A 41 -7.69 -5.21 11.47
N LYS A 42 -7.26 -4.60 12.59
CA LYS A 42 -6.92 -5.33 13.83
C LYS A 42 -8.14 -6.01 14.45
N THR A 43 -9.31 -5.42 14.33
CA THR A 43 -10.57 -5.97 14.86
C THR A 43 -11.32 -6.86 13.87
N GLY A 44 -10.84 -7.00 12.64
CA GLY A 44 -11.46 -7.86 11.62
C GLY A 44 -12.70 -7.25 10.94
N VAL A 45 -12.97 -5.96 11.12
CA VAL A 45 -14.00 -5.23 10.36
C VAL A 45 -13.55 -5.04 8.91
N ILE A 46 -12.25 -4.85 8.72
CA ILE A 46 -11.58 -4.85 7.41
C ILE A 46 -10.76 -6.14 7.32
N ASP A 47 -10.85 -6.83 6.20
CA ASP A 47 -10.29 -8.17 6.05
C ASP A 47 -8.85 -8.14 5.54
N ILE A 48 -8.57 -7.29 4.53
CA ILE A 48 -7.33 -7.34 3.76
C ILE A 48 -6.77 -5.96 3.45
N ILE A 49 -5.49 -5.95 3.08
CA ILE A 49 -4.82 -4.79 2.47
C ILE A 49 -4.66 -5.08 0.98
N ALA A 50 -5.21 -4.18 0.15
CA ALA A 50 -5.07 -4.20 -1.29
C ALA A 50 -4.40 -2.91 -1.76
N THR A 51 -3.51 -2.97 -2.75
CA THR A 51 -2.65 -1.84 -3.10
C THR A 51 -3.36 -0.71 -3.82
N ASP A 52 -4.42 -1.02 -4.56
CA ASP A 52 -5.05 -0.08 -5.50
C ASP A 52 -4.01 0.63 -6.40
N HIS A 53 -3.05 -0.18 -6.90
CA HIS A 53 -1.96 0.31 -7.72
C HIS A 53 -2.48 0.89 -9.03
N ALA A 54 -2.37 2.20 -9.18
CA ALA A 54 -2.85 2.96 -10.33
C ALA A 54 -1.76 3.89 -10.88
N PRO A 55 -0.88 3.39 -11.75
CA PRO A 55 0.17 4.19 -12.36
C PRO A 55 -0.41 5.20 -13.35
N HIS A 56 0.06 6.43 -13.25
CA HIS A 56 -0.29 7.51 -14.16
C HIS A 56 0.95 8.25 -14.65
N PRO A 57 0.96 8.78 -15.88
CA PRO A 57 2.03 9.65 -16.36
C PRO A 57 2.18 10.88 -15.45
N GLN A 58 3.42 11.31 -15.24
CA GLN A 58 3.71 12.45 -14.36
C GLN A 58 2.94 13.70 -14.76
N GLU A 59 2.79 13.96 -16.06
CA GLU A 59 2.09 15.11 -16.61
C GLU A 59 0.66 15.20 -16.10
N THR A 60 0.01 14.06 -15.87
CA THR A 60 -1.38 14.01 -15.35
C THR A 60 -1.45 14.17 -13.84
N LYS A 61 -0.35 13.89 -13.12
CA LYS A 61 -0.28 14.00 -11.67
C LYS A 61 0.21 15.37 -11.19
N THR A 62 0.94 16.11 -12.02
CA THR A 62 1.42 17.46 -11.71
C THR A 62 0.41 18.57 -12.02
N LEU A 63 -0.76 18.22 -12.52
CA LEU A 63 -1.87 19.15 -12.70
C LEU A 63 -2.42 19.59 -11.34
N SER A 64 -3.22 20.67 -11.34
CA SER A 64 -3.96 21.07 -10.14
C SER A 64 -4.77 19.91 -9.59
N PHE A 65 -5.02 19.88 -8.29
CA PHE A 65 -5.76 18.80 -7.64
C PHE A 65 -7.08 18.47 -8.36
N LYS A 66 -7.82 19.49 -8.82
CA LYS A 66 -9.07 19.29 -9.57
C LYS A 66 -8.87 18.47 -10.84
N ASN A 67 -7.83 18.75 -11.59
CA ASN A 67 -7.60 18.22 -12.94
C ASN A 67 -6.65 17.00 -12.98
N SER A 68 -5.96 16.69 -11.88
CA SER A 68 -5.03 15.58 -11.84
C SER A 68 -5.73 14.22 -11.90
N ALA A 69 -5.04 13.21 -12.40
CA ALA A 69 -5.48 11.82 -12.37
C ALA A 69 -5.59 11.30 -10.92
N ARG A 70 -6.48 10.34 -10.70
CA ARG A 70 -6.71 9.70 -9.38
C ARG A 70 -5.89 8.43 -9.28
N GLY A 71 -5.23 8.22 -8.15
CA GLY A 71 -4.45 7.02 -7.87
C GLY A 71 -2.96 7.27 -7.80
N VAL A 72 -2.23 6.26 -7.33
CA VAL A 72 -0.78 6.28 -7.12
C VAL A 72 -0.15 4.94 -7.46
N VAL A 73 1.15 4.98 -7.68
CA VAL A 73 1.99 3.79 -7.68
C VAL A 73 2.17 3.31 -6.24
N GLY A 74 1.72 2.10 -5.95
CA GLY A 74 1.73 1.55 -4.59
C GLY A 74 2.26 0.13 -4.50
N LEU A 75 2.22 -0.66 -5.58
CA LEU A 75 2.53 -2.09 -5.53
C LEU A 75 3.95 -2.36 -5.02
N GLU A 76 4.93 -1.65 -5.54
CA GLU A 76 6.35 -1.84 -5.24
C GLU A 76 6.71 -1.50 -3.80
N SER A 77 6.02 -0.53 -3.20
CA SER A 77 6.32 0.00 -1.87
C SER A 77 5.38 -0.47 -0.77
N ALA A 78 4.25 -1.09 -1.12
CA ALA A 78 3.16 -1.41 -0.19
C ALA A 78 3.64 -2.11 1.08
N PHE A 79 4.30 -3.27 0.92
CA PHE A 79 4.76 -4.05 2.07
C PHE A 79 5.84 -3.30 2.86
N ALA A 80 6.85 -2.77 2.16
CA ALA A 80 7.99 -2.11 2.78
C ALA A 80 7.57 -0.89 3.64
N VAL A 81 6.65 -0.08 3.13
CA VAL A 81 6.14 1.10 3.85
C VAL A 81 5.35 0.69 5.10
N LEU A 82 4.44 -0.28 4.96
CA LEU A 82 3.64 -0.77 6.08
C LEU A 82 4.50 -1.44 7.15
N TYR A 83 5.47 -2.25 6.75
CA TYR A 83 6.40 -2.90 7.68
C TYR A 83 7.27 -1.88 8.42
N SER A 84 7.80 -0.88 7.71
CA SER A 84 8.63 0.18 8.30
C SER A 84 7.86 1.12 9.23
N SER A 85 6.53 1.16 9.12
CA SER A 85 5.69 2.00 9.97
C SER A 85 5.61 1.53 11.42
N ASN A 86 5.87 0.26 11.67
CA ASN A 86 5.66 -0.43 12.95
C ASN A 86 4.21 -0.36 13.48
N ILE A 87 3.23 -0.06 12.64
CA ILE A 87 1.80 -0.07 13.00
C ILE A 87 1.31 -1.52 13.12
N PHE A 88 1.85 -2.39 12.28
CA PHE A 88 1.52 -3.81 12.19
C PHE A 88 2.75 -4.68 12.40
N THR A 89 2.56 -5.85 12.99
CA THR A 89 3.61 -6.88 13.05
C THR A 89 3.81 -7.54 11.69
N LEU A 90 4.89 -8.28 11.52
CA LEU A 90 5.13 -9.05 10.29
C LEU A 90 4.00 -10.07 10.06
N GLU A 91 3.58 -10.76 11.13
CA GLU A 91 2.51 -11.75 11.09
C GLU A 91 1.17 -11.15 10.66
N GLU A 92 0.85 -9.95 11.19
CA GLU A 92 -0.34 -9.19 10.79
C GLU A 92 -0.28 -8.82 9.31
N LEU A 93 0.87 -8.34 8.81
CA LEU A 93 1.03 -7.98 7.40
C LEU A 93 0.91 -9.21 6.48
N VAL A 94 1.52 -10.33 6.86
CA VAL A 94 1.37 -11.60 6.13
C VAL A 94 -0.10 -12.04 6.10
N ALA A 95 -0.78 -11.92 7.24
CA ALA A 95 -2.20 -12.25 7.30
C ALA A 95 -3.04 -11.37 6.37
N PHE A 96 -2.85 -10.03 6.42
CA PHE A 96 -3.67 -9.08 5.66
C PHE A 96 -3.34 -9.03 4.17
N MET A 97 -2.10 -9.30 3.77
CA MET A 97 -1.64 -9.16 2.38
C MET A 97 -1.47 -10.49 1.64
N SER A 98 -1.51 -11.62 2.33
CA SER A 98 -1.31 -12.95 1.73
C SER A 98 -2.35 -13.97 2.17
N THR A 99 -2.40 -14.34 3.47
CA THR A 99 -3.22 -15.46 3.94
C THR A 99 -4.72 -15.21 3.75
N LYS A 100 -5.23 -14.09 4.25
CA LYS A 100 -6.66 -13.75 4.11
C LYS A 100 -7.09 -13.51 2.66
N PRO A 101 -6.32 -12.81 1.81
CA PRO A 101 -6.63 -12.74 0.37
C PRO A 101 -6.74 -14.12 -0.28
N LYS A 102 -5.83 -15.05 0.02
CA LYS A 102 -5.90 -16.43 -0.50
C LYS A 102 -7.17 -17.15 -0.02
N GLU A 103 -7.51 -17.04 1.25
CA GLU A 103 -8.73 -17.63 1.80
C GLU A 103 -9.99 -17.09 1.12
N ILE A 104 -10.04 -15.78 0.85
CA ILE A 104 -11.17 -15.15 0.16
C ILE A 104 -11.27 -15.67 -1.27
N LEU A 105 -10.17 -15.72 -2.01
CA LEU A 105 -10.15 -16.23 -3.37
C LEU A 105 -10.56 -17.70 -3.43
N HIS A 106 -10.07 -18.51 -2.50
CA HIS A 106 -10.46 -19.92 -2.41
C HIS A 106 -11.98 -20.08 -2.15
N LYS A 107 -12.55 -19.27 -1.23
CA LYS A 107 -14.01 -19.26 -0.98
C LYS A 107 -14.83 -18.85 -2.22
N LEU A 108 -14.24 -18.06 -3.11
CA LEU A 108 -14.84 -17.65 -4.37
C LEU A 108 -14.63 -18.67 -5.51
N GLY A 109 -13.98 -19.80 -5.22
CA GLY A 109 -13.75 -20.88 -6.19
C GLY A 109 -12.49 -20.74 -7.03
N TYR A 110 -11.60 -19.80 -6.70
CA TYR A 110 -10.30 -19.70 -7.37
C TYR A 110 -9.30 -20.68 -6.74
N ASP A 111 -8.68 -21.52 -7.55
CA ASP A 111 -7.57 -22.36 -7.12
C ASP A 111 -6.25 -21.60 -7.26
N ILE A 112 -5.63 -21.31 -6.12
CA ILE A 112 -4.35 -20.61 -6.02
C ILE A 112 -3.28 -21.45 -5.32
N SER A 113 -3.56 -22.73 -5.11
CA SER A 113 -2.72 -23.64 -4.31
C SER A 113 -1.40 -23.98 -4.97
N GLU A 114 -1.33 -23.99 -6.30
CA GLU A 114 -0.15 -24.50 -7.03
C GLU A 114 1.00 -23.50 -7.21
N ASN A 115 0.78 -22.20 -6.93
CA ASN A 115 1.78 -21.15 -7.16
C ASN A 115 2.11 -20.33 -5.89
N SER A 116 2.31 -21.02 -4.77
CA SER A 116 2.76 -20.32 -3.55
C SER A 116 4.25 -20.02 -3.65
N TYR A 117 4.59 -18.81 -4.08
CA TYR A 117 5.95 -18.32 -3.89
C TYR A 117 6.11 -17.91 -2.42
N CYS A 118 7.11 -18.48 -1.77
CA CYS A 118 7.55 -18.03 -0.44
C CYS A 118 8.81 -17.20 -0.63
N ASN A 119 8.71 -15.90 -0.38
CA ASN A 119 9.87 -15.03 -0.38
C ASN A 119 10.44 -14.99 1.03
N TRP A 120 11.71 -15.34 1.17
CA TRP A 120 12.46 -15.10 2.39
C TRP A 120 12.99 -13.67 2.35
N LEU A 121 13.02 -13.04 3.52
CA LEU A 121 13.21 -11.63 3.57
C LEU A 121 14.41 -11.30 4.49
N GLU A 122 15.50 -10.80 3.93
CA GLU A 122 16.48 -10.03 4.71
C GLU A 122 16.01 -8.59 4.80
N VAL A 123 16.13 -8.00 5.99
CA VAL A 123 15.70 -6.63 6.22
C VAL A 123 16.86 -5.71 5.98
N GLU A 124 16.80 -4.96 4.90
CA GLU A 124 17.74 -3.86 4.62
C GLU A 124 16.99 -2.51 4.62
N ASP A 125 17.68 -1.49 5.12
CA ASP A 125 17.18 -0.12 5.00
C ASP A 125 17.45 0.40 3.59
N ILE A 126 16.40 0.66 2.84
CA ILE A 126 16.53 1.29 1.52
C ILE A 126 15.64 2.53 1.41
N PHE A 127 15.93 3.36 0.42
CA PHE A 127 15.05 4.45 0.04
C PHE A 127 14.11 4.00 -1.08
N VAL A 128 12.84 4.36 -0.97
CA VAL A 128 11.90 4.21 -2.07
C VAL A 128 12.35 5.14 -3.19
N THR A 129 12.85 4.56 -4.26
CA THR A 129 13.26 5.32 -5.43
C THR A 129 12.06 5.69 -6.30
N ARG A 130 12.21 6.72 -7.08
CA ARG A 130 11.20 7.16 -8.02
C ARG A 130 10.86 6.05 -9.01
N SER A 131 9.61 5.60 -9.03
CA SER A 131 9.14 4.65 -10.04
C SER A 131 9.17 5.28 -11.43
N ILE A 132 9.08 4.46 -12.46
CA ILE A 132 8.97 4.94 -13.85
C ILE A 132 7.76 5.87 -14.06
N TYR A 133 6.73 5.74 -13.23
CA TYR A 133 5.53 6.56 -13.27
C TYR A 133 5.59 7.80 -12.36
N LYS A 134 6.63 7.90 -11.54
CA LYS A 134 6.95 9.08 -10.71
C LYS A 134 5.80 9.64 -9.86
N ASN A 135 4.90 8.78 -9.39
CA ASN A 135 3.74 9.18 -8.59
C ASN A 135 3.54 8.33 -7.35
N SER A 136 4.63 7.87 -6.74
CA SER A 136 4.59 7.22 -5.43
C SER A 136 4.53 8.27 -4.32
N LEU A 137 3.60 8.15 -3.39
CA LEU A 137 3.53 8.99 -2.19
C LEU A 137 4.68 8.76 -1.22
N PHE A 138 5.41 7.66 -1.39
CA PHE A 138 6.49 7.23 -0.49
C PHE A 138 7.88 7.44 -1.09
N GLU A 139 7.95 8.18 -2.20
CA GLU A 139 9.22 8.53 -2.81
C GLU A 139 10.16 9.20 -1.79
N ASN A 140 11.42 8.79 -1.78
CA ASN A 140 12.44 9.22 -0.83
C ASN A 140 12.19 8.83 0.64
N SER A 141 11.14 8.06 0.95
CA SER A 141 10.98 7.50 2.27
C SER A 141 12.01 6.39 2.51
N LYS A 142 12.64 6.40 3.70
CA LYS A 142 13.48 5.30 4.13
C LYS A 142 12.57 4.16 4.59
N VAL A 143 12.67 3.02 3.94
CA VAL A 143 11.88 1.84 4.26
C VAL A 143 12.77 0.64 4.45
N LYS A 144 12.31 -0.31 5.25
CA LYS A 144 12.94 -1.62 5.35
C LYS A 144 12.40 -2.49 4.23
N ILE A 145 13.26 -2.85 3.31
CA ILE A 145 12.94 -3.86 2.31
C ILE A 145 13.56 -5.18 2.70
N GLN A 146 12.86 -6.15 2.32
CA GLN A 146 13.25 -7.51 2.23
C GLN A 146 13.90 -7.78 0.87
N LYS A 147 15.15 -8.18 0.87
CA LYS A 147 15.83 -8.69 -0.33
C LYS A 147 15.24 -10.05 -0.65
N ASP A 148 14.77 -10.20 -1.87
CA ASP A 148 14.32 -11.49 -2.38
C ASP A 148 15.52 -12.44 -2.42
N ILE A 149 15.50 -13.44 -1.56
CA ILE A 149 16.44 -14.56 -1.68
C ILE A 149 15.80 -15.51 -2.68
N SER A 150 15.95 -15.16 -3.95
CA SER A 150 15.52 -16.01 -5.04
C SER A 150 16.24 -17.35 -4.99
N HIS A 151 15.46 -18.39 -5.02
CA HIS A 151 15.80 -19.74 -5.45
C HIS A 151 16.76 -20.54 -4.57
N VAL A 152 16.20 -21.25 -3.63
CA VAL A 152 16.68 -22.60 -3.32
C VAL A 152 15.69 -23.60 -3.90
#